data_f3ebaf5ba703e2f2749a98d9fca4f248
#
_entry.id   f3ebaf5ba703e2f2749a98d9fca4f248
#
_cell.length_a   1.000
_cell.length_b   1.000
_cell.length_c   1.000
_cell.angle_alpha   90.00
_cell.angle_beta   90.00
_cell.angle_gamma   90.00
#
_symmetry.space_group_name_H-M   'P 1'
#
loop_
_entity.id
_entity.type
_entity.pdbx_description
1 polymer ?
#
loop_
_entity_poly.entity_id
_entity_poly.type
_entity_poly.pdbx_seq_one_letter_code
_entity_poly.pdbx_strand_id
1 'polypeptide(L)'
;MCVTNPRCGAMLTSSAIKECVRSRKIKIDPFNENQLNPNSYNVRINGIIRELVPLSGHIDSRNPNFQSDCIFSIPESGLVIYPGNIYLIQTVEEIGSEIYVPILTGRSSSGRLGISVHQAADFGDLGYFGKFTLQVSVVYPTRIYPNQQLAQIYFLRSESHDIAQDILYHGHYANQGSPVIHPDALK
;
A
#
# COMPACT_ATOMS: atom_id res chain seq x y z
N MET A 1 -28.35 14.00 -21.64
CA MET A 1 -27.26 14.07 -22.64
C MET A 1 -25.96 14.11 -21.84
N CYS A 2 -25.20 13.02 -21.84
CA CYS A 2 -23.90 12.99 -21.19
C CYS A 2 -22.94 13.82 -22.04
N VAL A 3 -22.58 15.01 -21.57
CA VAL A 3 -21.56 15.84 -22.24
C VAL A 3 -20.24 15.09 -22.07
N THR A 4 -19.79 14.44 -23.12
CA THR A 4 -18.48 13.77 -23.18
C THR A 4 -17.40 14.83 -23.05
N ASN A 5 -16.94 15.07 -21.83
CA ASN A 5 -15.73 15.83 -21.59
C ASN A 5 -14.55 14.93 -22.03
N PRO A 6 -13.78 15.30 -23.08
CA PRO A 6 -12.71 14.45 -23.62
C PRO A 6 -11.51 14.24 -22.67
N ARG A 7 -11.63 14.62 -21.40
CA ARG A 7 -10.61 14.44 -20.35
C ARG A 7 -10.97 13.40 -19.30
N CYS A 8 -11.97 12.56 -19.53
CA CYS A 8 -12.44 11.55 -18.56
C CYS A 8 -11.67 10.24 -18.71
N GLY A 9 -10.36 10.24 -18.50
CA GLY A 9 -9.59 9.03 -18.26
C GLY A 9 -9.75 8.63 -16.79
N ALA A 10 -10.20 7.39 -16.53
CA ALA A 10 -10.36 6.91 -15.15
C ALA A 10 -9.02 6.65 -14.45
N MET A 11 -7.98 6.27 -15.18
CA MET A 11 -6.65 5.90 -14.66
C MET A 11 -5.58 6.90 -15.13
N LEU A 12 -4.69 7.29 -14.22
CA LEU A 12 -3.60 8.20 -14.55
C LEU A 12 -2.45 7.47 -15.25
N THR A 13 -1.91 8.11 -16.29
CA THR A 13 -0.66 7.71 -16.95
C THR A 13 0.56 8.23 -16.19
N SER A 14 1.76 7.72 -16.50
CA SER A 14 3.01 8.17 -15.89
C SER A 14 3.21 9.69 -15.92
N SER A 15 2.94 10.32 -17.06
CA SER A 15 3.05 11.78 -17.22
C SER A 15 2.04 12.51 -16.34
N ALA A 16 0.82 11.99 -16.21
CA ALA A 16 -0.21 12.56 -15.37
C ALA A 16 0.14 12.39 -13.88
N ILE A 17 0.66 11.23 -13.45
CA ILE A 17 1.16 11.00 -12.09
C ILE A 17 2.26 12.02 -11.76
N LYS A 18 3.28 12.15 -12.62
CA LYS A 18 4.37 13.10 -12.43
C LYS A 18 3.86 14.54 -12.28
N GLU A 19 2.92 14.97 -13.13
CA GLU A 19 2.34 16.31 -13.05
C GLU A 19 1.50 16.50 -11.78
N CYS A 20 0.74 15.49 -11.38
CA CYS A 20 -0.05 15.54 -10.14
C CYS A 20 0.84 15.60 -8.89
N VAL A 21 1.98 14.92 -8.87
CA VAL A 21 2.96 15.03 -7.78
C VAL A 21 3.56 16.43 -7.75
N ARG A 22 3.97 16.96 -8.91
CA ARG A 22 4.55 18.32 -9.01
C ARG A 22 3.56 19.40 -8.59
N SER A 23 2.29 19.26 -8.94
CA SER A 23 1.20 20.19 -8.56
C SER A 23 0.59 19.89 -7.19
N ARG A 24 1.16 18.96 -6.41
CA ARG A 24 0.72 18.57 -5.06
C ARG A 24 -0.71 18.03 -4.97
N LYS A 25 -1.26 17.54 -6.07
CA LYS A 25 -2.56 16.83 -6.11
C LYS A 25 -2.44 15.39 -5.65
N ILE A 26 -1.23 14.81 -5.78
CA ILE A 26 -0.84 13.51 -5.24
C ILE A 26 0.44 13.72 -4.43
N LYS A 27 0.50 13.15 -3.24
CA LYS A 27 1.73 12.99 -2.48
C LYS A 27 2.34 11.64 -2.82
N ILE A 28 3.61 11.63 -3.21
CA ILE A 28 4.51 10.48 -3.20
C ILE A 28 5.85 11.02 -2.68
N ASP A 29 6.25 10.62 -1.48
CA ASP A 29 7.46 11.12 -0.86
C ASP A 29 8.25 9.97 -0.19
N PRO A 30 9.50 9.72 -0.60
CA PRO A 30 10.24 10.38 -1.67
C PRO A 30 9.79 9.94 -3.08
N PHE A 31 9.69 10.89 -4.01
CA PHE A 31 9.36 10.61 -5.41
C PHE A 31 10.63 10.37 -6.25
N ASN A 32 10.64 9.30 -7.02
CA ASN A 32 11.72 8.96 -7.95
C ASN A 32 11.13 8.61 -9.33
N GLU A 33 11.46 9.41 -10.35
CA GLU A 33 10.96 9.22 -11.71
C GLU A 33 11.26 7.83 -12.28
N ASN A 34 12.36 7.20 -11.87
CA ASN A 34 12.74 5.86 -12.32
C ASN A 34 11.80 4.74 -11.82
N GLN A 35 10.89 5.05 -10.89
CA GLN A 35 9.88 4.12 -10.39
C GLN A 35 8.55 4.23 -11.16
N LEU A 36 8.43 5.19 -12.11
CA LEU A 36 7.25 5.31 -12.96
C LEU A 36 7.18 4.18 -13.98
N ASN A 37 5.99 3.60 -14.10
CA ASN A 37 5.57 2.72 -15.18
C ASN A 37 4.52 3.45 -16.04
N PRO A 38 4.11 2.93 -17.20
CA PRO A 38 3.14 3.62 -18.06
C PRO A 38 1.89 4.11 -17.35
N ASN A 39 1.35 3.36 -16.38
CA ASN A 39 0.10 3.66 -15.67
C ASN A 39 0.19 3.47 -14.15
N SER A 40 1.38 3.35 -13.59
CA SER A 40 1.58 3.11 -12.17
C SER A 40 2.94 3.63 -11.70
N TYR A 41 3.14 3.59 -10.40
CA TYR A 41 4.39 3.91 -9.73
C TYR A 41 4.80 2.73 -8.85
N ASN A 42 6.02 2.22 -9.00
CA ASN A 42 6.54 1.17 -8.14
C ASN A 42 6.80 1.72 -6.74
N VAL A 43 6.42 0.97 -5.71
CA VAL A 43 6.69 1.32 -4.32
C VAL A 43 7.66 0.32 -3.71
N ARG A 44 8.49 0.83 -2.80
CA ARG A 44 9.53 0.07 -2.11
C ARG A 44 9.05 -0.33 -0.72
N ILE A 45 9.47 -1.51 -0.27
CA ILE A 45 9.28 -1.90 1.13
C ILE A 45 10.34 -1.24 2.01
N ASN A 46 9.95 -0.84 3.22
CA ASN A 46 10.92 -0.38 4.22
C ASN A 46 11.70 -1.55 4.84
N GLY A 47 12.59 -1.25 5.75
CA GLY A 47 13.45 -2.24 6.41
C GLY A 47 12.83 -2.89 7.65
N ILE A 48 11.52 -2.71 7.93
CA ILE A 48 10.85 -3.26 9.12
C ILE A 48 9.72 -4.18 8.68
N ILE A 49 9.70 -5.39 9.22
CA ILE A 49 8.69 -6.41 8.95
C ILE A 49 8.08 -6.90 10.27
N ARG A 50 6.79 -7.11 10.29
CA ARG A 50 6.06 -7.76 11.37
C ARG A 50 5.43 -9.05 10.87
N GLU A 51 5.78 -10.17 11.47
CA GLU A 51 5.10 -11.43 11.25
C GLU A 51 3.84 -11.51 12.12
N LEU A 52 2.73 -11.93 11.54
CA LEU A 52 1.48 -12.11 12.27
C LEU A 52 1.41 -13.52 12.87
N VAL A 53 1.79 -13.65 14.12
CA VAL A 53 1.75 -14.93 14.86
C VAL A 53 0.61 -14.88 15.88
N PRO A 54 -0.48 -15.65 15.67
CA PRO A 54 -1.57 -15.72 16.65
C PRO A 54 -1.06 -16.24 18.01
N LEU A 55 -1.54 -15.68 19.11
CA LEU A 55 -1.25 -16.19 20.46
C LEU A 55 -1.95 -17.52 20.77
N SER A 56 -3.03 -17.81 20.06
CA SER A 56 -3.77 -19.07 20.14
C SER A 56 -3.79 -19.75 18.77
N GLY A 57 -4.21 -21.00 18.69
CA GLY A 57 -4.28 -21.73 17.42
C GLY A 57 -5.27 -21.16 16.39
N HIS A 58 -5.95 -20.06 16.68
CA HIS A 58 -6.89 -19.36 15.80
C HIS A 58 -6.86 -17.85 16.07
N ILE A 59 -7.41 -17.07 15.16
CA ILE A 59 -7.62 -15.63 15.29
C ILE A 59 -9.11 -15.40 15.58
N ASP A 60 -9.43 -14.73 16.68
CA ASP A 60 -10.76 -14.16 16.88
C ASP A 60 -10.83 -12.79 16.23
N SER A 61 -11.68 -12.64 15.20
CA SER A 61 -11.79 -11.38 14.46
C SER A 61 -12.34 -10.22 15.28
N ARG A 62 -13.05 -10.49 16.39
CA ARG A 62 -13.56 -9.47 17.32
C ARG A 62 -12.52 -9.04 18.35
N ASN A 63 -11.53 -9.89 18.58
CA ASN A 63 -10.44 -9.63 19.52
C ASN A 63 -9.13 -10.22 18.98
N PRO A 64 -8.59 -9.66 17.90
CA PRO A 64 -7.38 -10.18 17.28
C PRO A 64 -6.20 -10.05 18.24
N ASN A 65 -5.59 -11.17 18.57
CA ASN A 65 -4.49 -11.24 19.53
C ASN A 65 -3.28 -11.91 18.90
N PHE A 66 -2.22 -11.12 18.71
CA PHE A 66 -0.97 -11.54 18.08
C PHE A 66 0.21 -11.33 19.04
N GLN A 67 1.27 -12.10 18.84
CA GLN A 67 2.53 -11.88 19.54
C GLN A 67 3.08 -10.48 19.23
N SER A 68 3.50 -9.76 20.27
CA SER A 68 3.95 -8.37 20.14
C SER A 68 5.38 -8.22 19.63
N ASP A 69 6.19 -9.24 19.85
CA ASP A 69 7.65 -9.26 19.65
C ASP A 69 8.11 -9.84 18.28
N CYS A 70 7.16 -10.16 17.40
CA CYS A 70 7.45 -10.64 16.04
C CYS A 70 7.71 -9.50 15.05
N ILE A 71 8.51 -8.50 15.46
CA ILE A 71 8.95 -7.39 14.61
C ILE A 71 10.46 -7.52 14.38
N PHE A 72 10.86 -7.52 13.11
CA PHE A 72 12.24 -7.72 12.70
C PHE A 72 12.71 -6.61 11.78
N SER A 73 14.02 -6.31 11.82
CA SER A 73 14.67 -5.53 10.77
C SER A 73 15.06 -6.46 9.62
N ILE A 74 14.82 -6.04 8.40
CA ILE A 74 15.30 -6.73 7.20
C ILE A 74 16.74 -6.27 6.96
N PRO A 75 17.75 -7.16 7.14
CA PRO A 75 19.15 -6.79 6.91
C PRO A 75 19.43 -6.58 5.40
N GLU A 76 20.51 -5.89 5.08
CA GLU A 76 20.95 -5.71 3.69
C GLU A 76 21.22 -7.03 2.97
N SER A 77 21.60 -8.08 3.70
CA SER A 77 21.76 -9.46 3.18
C SER A 77 20.42 -10.14 2.86
N GLY A 78 19.29 -9.49 3.18
CA GLY A 78 17.94 -10.00 3.01
C GLY A 78 17.47 -10.89 4.15
N LEU A 79 16.15 -10.99 4.27
CA LEU A 79 15.45 -11.86 5.22
C LEU A 79 14.64 -12.90 4.44
N VAL A 80 14.72 -14.17 4.85
CA VAL A 80 13.85 -15.23 4.28
C VAL A 80 12.52 -15.23 5.02
N ILE A 81 11.44 -15.08 4.28
CA ILE A 81 10.05 -15.23 4.75
C ILE A 81 9.47 -16.55 4.24
N TYR A 82 8.53 -17.13 4.99
CA TYR A 82 8.06 -18.49 4.77
C TYR A 82 6.58 -18.55 4.43
N PRO A 83 6.13 -19.58 3.65
CA PRO A 83 4.72 -19.83 3.40
C PRO A 83 3.91 -20.08 4.68
N GLY A 84 2.61 -19.80 4.61
CA GLY A 84 1.68 -20.03 5.73
C GLY A 84 1.56 -18.87 6.70
N ASN A 85 2.42 -17.86 6.60
CA ASN A 85 2.41 -16.67 7.43
C ASN A 85 2.00 -15.43 6.62
N ILE A 86 1.47 -14.44 7.33
CA ILE A 86 1.24 -13.09 6.80
C ILE A 86 2.26 -12.15 7.42
N TYR A 87 2.89 -11.36 6.59
CA TYR A 87 3.88 -10.37 6.98
C TYR A 87 3.37 -8.97 6.68
N LEU A 88 3.42 -8.07 7.65
CA LEU A 88 3.11 -6.66 7.47
C LEU A 88 4.42 -5.89 7.26
N ILE A 89 4.49 -5.16 6.15
CA ILE A 89 5.66 -4.36 5.77
C ILE A 89 5.15 -3.02 5.25
N GLN A 90 5.70 -1.91 5.72
CA GLN A 90 5.30 -0.60 5.20
C GLN A 90 6.06 -0.22 3.94
N THR A 91 5.44 0.63 3.13
CA THR A 91 6.15 1.31 2.04
C THR A 91 7.20 2.29 2.60
N VAL A 92 8.26 2.52 1.81
CA VAL A 92 9.18 3.65 2.05
C VAL A 92 8.46 4.96 1.78
N GLU A 93 7.71 4.99 0.69
CA GLU A 93 6.98 6.15 0.22
C GLU A 93 5.76 6.45 1.09
N GLU A 94 5.60 7.71 1.44
CA GLU A 94 4.33 8.24 1.92
C GLU A 94 3.48 8.66 0.73
N ILE A 95 2.25 8.18 0.68
CA ILE A 95 1.38 8.33 -0.48
C ILE A 95 0.01 8.80 -0.02
N GLY A 96 -0.62 9.67 -0.82
CA GLY A 96 -1.97 10.12 -0.54
C GLY A 96 -2.48 11.13 -1.55
N SER A 97 -3.79 11.33 -1.55
CA SER A 97 -4.47 12.34 -2.34
C SER A 97 -5.90 12.57 -1.81
N GLU A 98 -6.38 13.79 -1.95
CA GLU A 98 -7.80 14.13 -1.71
C GLU A 98 -8.63 14.04 -3.00
N ILE A 99 -7.98 13.80 -4.16
CA ILE A 99 -8.60 13.90 -5.49
C ILE A 99 -8.59 12.56 -6.21
N TYR A 100 -7.53 11.76 -5.99
CA TYR A 100 -7.30 10.51 -6.68
C TYR A 100 -7.25 9.36 -5.69
N VAL A 101 -8.03 8.32 -5.96
CA VAL A 101 -8.03 7.08 -5.16
C VAL A 101 -6.77 6.30 -5.51
N PRO A 102 -5.84 6.11 -4.56
CA PRO A 102 -4.67 5.26 -4.77
C PRO A 102 -5.06 3.80 -4.65
N ILE A 103 -4.68 2.98 -5.64
CA ILE A 103 -4.87 1.53 -5.62
C ILE A 103 -3.50 0.87 -5.58
N LEU A 104 -3.25 0.14 -4.51
CA LEU A 104 -2.01 -0.59 -4.31
C LEU A 104 -2.18 -2.05 -4.76
N THR A 105 -1.23 -2.57 -5.52
CA THR A 105 -1.25 -3.96 -6.02
C THR A 105 0.15 -4.53 -6.14
N GLY A 106 0.25 -5.84 -6.32
CA GLY A 106 1.52 -6.50 -6.61
C GLY A 106 2.04 -6.15 -8.01
N ARG A 107 3.34 -6.33 -8.21
CA ARG A 107 3.97 -6.26 -9.54
C ARG A 107 3.91 -7.62 -10.21
N SER A 108 3.83 -7.64 -11.54
CA SER A 108 3.87 -8.90 -12.31
C SER A 108 5.10 -9.75 -12.01
N SER A 109 6.25 -9.11 -11.78
CA SER A 109 7.50 -9.81 -11.40
C SER A 109 7.40 -10.45 -10.02
N SER A 110 6.81 -9.77 -9.03
CA SER A 110 6.58 -10.33 -7.69
C SER A 110 5.60 -11.50 -7.73
N GLY A 111 4.48 -11.34 -8.46
CA GLY A 111 3.48 -12.41 -8.61
C GLY A 111 4.05 -13.67 -9.26
N ARG A 112 4.95 -13.55 -10.25
CA ARG A 112 5.61 -14.70 -10.90
C ARG A 112 6.59 -15.43 -9.99
N LEU A 113 7.07 -14.79 -8.93
CA LEU A 113 7.88 -15.41 -7.88
C LEU A 113 7.02 -16.00 -6.75
N GLY A 114 5.69 -15.97 -6.87
CA GLY A 114 4.79 -16.44 -5.82
C GLY A 114 4.69 -15.49 -4.62
N ILE A 115 5.04 -14.21 -4.80
CA ILE A 115 4.90 -13.18 -3.77
C ILE A 115 3.56 -12.48 -4.00
N SER A 116 2.65 -12.60 -3.04
CA SER A 116 1.39 -11.86 -2.99
C SER A 116 1.56 -10.62 -2.12
N VAL A 117 1.07 -9.49 -2.63
CA VAL A 117 1.07 -8.22 -1.91
C VAL A 117 -0.36 -7.71 -1.93
N HIS A 118 -0.91 -7.38 -0.78
CA HIS A 118 -2.30 -6.93 -0.62
C HIS A 118 -3.32 -7.94 -1.17
N GLN A 119 -3.77 -8.85 -0.32
CA GLN A 119 -4.72 -9.88 -0.71
C GLN A 119 -6.19 -9.42 -0.69
N ALA A 120 -6.53 -8.37 0.08
CA ALA A 120 -7.92 -8.03 0.36
C ALA A 120 -8.25 -6.54 0.50
N ALA A 121 -7.28 -5.63 0.59
CA ALA A 121 -7.52 -4.21 0.86
C ALA A 121 -6.57 -3.34 0.02
N ASP A 122 -6.83 -3.29 -1.28
CA ASP A 122 -5.92 -2.75 -2.29
C ASP A 122 -6.09 -1.25 -2.54
N PHE A 123 -7.18 -0.62 -2.10
CA PHE A 123 -7.36 0.82 -2.29
C PHE A 123 -7.15 1.62 -1.02
N GLY A 124 -6.63 2.83 -1.18
CA GLY A 124 -6.59 3.85 -0.14
C GLY A 124 -7.73 4.83 -0.31
N ASP A 125 -8.30 5.27 0.79
CA ASP A 125 -9.37 6.26 0.79
C ASP A 125 -8.85 7.66 0.40
N LEU A 126 -9.74 8.49 -0.14
CA LEU A 126 -9.48 9.91 -0.34
C LEU A 126 -9.17 10.59 1.00
N GLY A 127 -8.13 11.41 1.02
CA GLY A 127 -7.68 12.08 2.26
C GLY A 127 -6.75 11.24 3.13
N TYR A 128 -6.52 9.95 2.82
CA TYR A 128 -5.44 9.21 3.44
C TYR A 128 -4.07 9.75 2.96
N PHE A 129 -3.17 10.00 3.90
CA PHE A 129 -1.79 10.37 3.65
C PHE A 129 -0.89 9.57 4.60
N GLY A 130 0.02 8.79 4.06
CA GLY A 130 0.93 8.00 4.88
C GLY A 130 1.60 6.87 4.14
N LYS A 131 2.33 6.05 4.90
CA LYS A 131 2.91 4.81 4.41
C LYS A 131 1.84 3.74 4.36
N PHE A 132 1.77 3.04 3.22
CA PHE A 132 0.87 1.90 3.10
C PHE A 132 1.48 0.67 3.79
N THR A 133 0.67 -0.06 4.53
CA THR A 133 1.06 -1.34 5.13
C THR A 133 0.69 -2.46 4.17
N LEU A 134 1.69 -3.11 3.59
CA LEU A 134 1.55 -4.25 2.69
C LEU A 134 1.30 -5.52 3.50
N GLN A 135 0.33 -6.33 3.07
CA GLN A 135 0.08 -7.68 3.58
C GLN A 135 0.78 -8.68 2.66
N VAL A 136 2.00 -9.08 3.00
CA VAL A 136 2.83 -9.93 2.15
C VAL A 136 2.69 -11.39 2.57
N SER A 137 2.49 -12.27 1.60
CA SER A 137 2.61 -13.73 1.76
C SER A 137 3.36 -14.33 0.57
N VAL A 138 3.89 -15.53 0.74
CA VAL A 138 4.69 -16.22 -0.27
C VAL A 138 4.27 -17.66 -0.44
N VAL A 139 4.43 -18.20 -1.66
CA VAL A 139 4.17 -19.61 -1.96
C VAL A 139 5.37 -20.50 -1.60
N TYR A 140 6.59 -19.98 -1.71
CA TYR A 140 7.84 -20.65 -1.37
C TYR A 140 8.65 -19.82 -0.39
N PRO A 141 9.59 -20.41 0.40
CA PRO A 141 10.54 -19.64 1.17
C PRO A 141 11.26 -18.63 0.27
N THR A 142 11.06 -17.34 0.55
CA THR A 142 11.48 -16.26 -0.35
C THR A 142 12.34 -15.25 0.40
N ARG A 143 13.49 -14.90 -0.15
CA ARG A 143 14.35 -13.85 0.40
C ARG A 143 13.93 -12.50 -0.14
N ILE A 144 13.62 -11.58 0.76
CA ILE A 144 13.27 -10.19 0.47
C ILE A 144 14.34 -9.25 1.04
N TYR A 145 14.46 -8.05 0.47
CA TYR A 145 15.48 -7.07 0.80
C TYR A 145 14.87 -5.71 1.14
N PRO A 146 15.52 -4.88 1.98
CA PRO A 146 15.07 -3.53 2.21
C PRO A 146 15.14 -2.72 0.90
N ASN A 147 14.26 -1.75 0.74
CA ASN A 147 14.13 -0.92 -0.47
C ASN A 147 13.76 -1.68 -1.75
N GLN A 148 13.40 -2.97 -1.66
CA GLN A 148 12.96 -3.75 -2.82
C GLN A 148 11.58 -3.28 -3.30
N GLN A 149 11.43 -3.14 -4.62
CA GLN A 149 10.15 -2.79 -5.26
C GLN A 149 9.28 -4.05 -5.39
N LEU A 150 8.44 -4.34 -4.41
CA LEU A 150 7.54 -5.50 -4.41
C LEU A 150 6.13 -5.18 -4.93
N ALA A 151 5.70 -3.94 -4.77
CA ALA A 151 4.36 -3.48 -5.12
C ALA A 151 4.41 -2.30 -6.10
N GLN A 152 3.25 -1.95 -6.60
CA GLN A 152 3.02 -0.77 -7.42
C GLN A 152 1.70 -0.13 -7.02
N ILE A 153 1.58 1.17 -7.27
CA ILE A 153 0.37 1.94 -7.02
C ILE A 153 -0.07 2.64 -8.29
N TYR A 154 -1.35 2.66 -8.55
CA TYR A 154 -1.96 3.45 -9.61
C TYR A 154 -3.09 4.30 -9.04
N PHE A 155 -3.53 5.30 -9.79
CA PHE A 155 -4.47 6.29 -9.30
C PHE A 155 -5.68 6.36 -10.20
N LEU A 156 -6.87 6.27 -9.60
CA LEU A 156 -8.14 6.47 -10.24
C LEU A 156 -8.68 7.86 -9.91
N ARG A 157 -9.27 8.50 -10.87
CA ARG A 157 -9.95 9.77 -10.64
C ARG A 157 -11.31 9.51 -9.96
N SER A 158 -11.59 10.23 -8.88
CA SER A 158 -12.93 10.29 -8.31
C SER A 158 -13.88 11.02 -9.28
N GLU A 159 -15.13 10.55 -9.40
CA GLU A 159 -16.16 11.20 -10.22
C GLU A 159 -16.78 12.43 -9.55
N SER A 160 -16.52 12.67 -8.28
CA SER A 160 -17.05 13.82 -7.56
C SER A 160 -16.52 15.12 -8.17
N HIS A 161 -17.43 16.04 -8.46
CA HIS A 161 -17.09 17.38 -8.96
C HIS A 161 -16.78 18.37 -7.84
N ASP A 162 -17.24 18.08 -6.62
CA ASP A 162 -17.05 18.93 -5.44
C ASP A 162 -16.51 18.09 -4.27
N ILE A 163 -15.19 17.98 -4.22
CA ILE A 163 -14.46 17.23 -3.19
C ILE A 163 -14.72 17.80 -1.79
N ALA A 164 -15.08 19.07 -1.68
CA ALA A 164 -15.39 19.70 -0.39
C ALA A 164 -16.65 19.10 0.27
N GLN A 165 -17.47 18.37 -0.48
CA GLN A 165 -18.65 17.66 0.03
C GLN A 165 -18.39 16.19 0.30
N ASP A 166 -17.24 15.66 -0.10
CA ASP A 166 -16.90 14.26 0.12
C ASP A 166 -16.38 14.03 1.54
N ILE A 167 -16.65 12.84 2.05
CA ILE A 167 -16.07 12.39 3.32
C ILE A 167 -14.62 11.97 3.05
N LEU A 168 -13.68 12.66 3.69
CA LEU A 168 -12.27 12.28 3.66
C LEU A 168 -11.93 11.32 4.78
N TYR A 169 -10.87 10.54 4.59
CA TYR A 169 -10.44 9.54 5.53
C TYR A 169 -9.92 10.15 6.84
N HIS A 170 -10.50 9.71 7.96
CA HIS A 170 -10.08 10.02 9.34
C HIS A 170 -9.94 8.75 10.19
N GLY A 171 -9.62 7.62 9.56
CA GLY A 171 -9.62 6.31 10.20
C GLY A 171 -8.36 5.98 11.00
N HIS A 172 -8.37 4.79 11.59
CA HIS A 172 -7.36 4.28 12.54
C HIS A 172 -5.95 4.13 11.97
N TYR A 173 -5.81 4.06 10.63
CA TYR A 173 -4.52 3.81 9.96
C TYR A 173 -3.83 5.07 9.45
N ALA A 174 -4.33 6.27 9.79
CA ALA A 174 -3.65 7.53 9.46
C ALA A 174 -2.36 7.70 10.28
N ASN A 175 -1.29 8.16 9.63
CA ASN A 175 -0.01 8.51 10.27
C ASN A 175 0.67 7.38 11.07
N GLN A 176 0.57 6.15 10.62
CA GLN A 176 1.20 5.01 11.30
C GLN A 176 2.73 5.07 11.23
N GLY A 177 3.40 5.00 12.39
CA GLY A 177 4.86 4.94 12.49
C GLY A 177 5.45 3.55 12.26
N SER A 178 4.65 2.48 12.38
CA SER A 178 5.04 1.09 12.19
C SER A 178 3.88 0.25 11.65
N PRO A 179 4.14 -0.93 11.03
CA PRO A 179 3.08 -1.81 10.58
C PRO A 179 2.31 -2.38 11.79
N VAL A 180 1.06 -1.96 11.95
CA VAL A 180 0.21 -2.34 13.09
C VAL A 180 -1.11 -2.93 12.63
N ILE A 181 -1.72 -3.73 13.53
CA ILE A 181 -3.14 -4.07 13.48
C ILE A 181 -3.81 -3.23 14.56
N HIS A 182 -4.80 -2.46 14.17
CA HIS A 182 -5.56 -1.69 15.14
C HIS A 182 -6.62 -2.61 15.80
N PRO A 183 -6.61 -2.78 17.13
CA PRO A 183 -7.50 -3.75 17.80
C PRO A 183 -8.98 -3.41 17.66
N ASP A 184 -9.32 -2.15 17.42
CA ASP A 184 -10.69 -1.68 17.26
C ASP A 184 -11.17 -1.56 15.81
N ALA A 185 -10.34 -1.87 14.84
CA ALA A 185 -10.66 -1.68 13.41
C ALA A 185 -11.78 -2.61 12.90
N LEU A 186 -12.11 -3.67 13.66
CA LEU A 186 -13.16 -4.63 13.30
C LEU A 186 -14.37 -4.58 14.28
N LYS A 187 -14.39 -3.61 15.19
CA LYS A 187 -15.55 -3.31 16.04
C LYS A 187 -16.44 -2.27 15.35
#